data_61cab38947e3c32749223306396f0150
#
_entry.id   61cab38947e3c32749223306396f0150
#
_cell.length_a   1.000
_cell.length_b   1.000
_cell.length_c   1.000
_cell.angle_alpha   90.00
_cell.angle_beta   90.00
_cell.angle_gamma   90.00
#
_symmetry.space_group_name_H-M   'P 1'
#
loop_
_entity.id
_entity.type
_entity.pdbx_description
1 polymer ?
#
loop_
_entity_poly.entity_id
_entity_poly.type
_entity_poly.pdbx_seq_one_letter_code
_entity_poly.pdbx_strand_id
1 'polypeptide(L)'
;MEYNFPVIRTTHPKPRPADETKLGFAKYFTDHMFGMDYDEGQGWHDGRVVPHEPFLIEPASCVLHYAQMMFEGMKAYCTPDGGVQIFRPDMNIKRMARTNERMCIPELPGDLFLAAVKAVIEADRDWIPSAPGTAMYIRPFIFGDEVSFSVLPAKHYKFMIILSPTGSYYAANDGGLATTRIYVQDKYIRAAHGGTGYAKVGGNYGGGMRASQDAMKYNCKDVLWLDAAEHKYVEEIGTSNAFFRIADEVITAPLDSGTILPGITRDSVIQLLKKWGVKVSERKLSIDEVVAASKNGSLQEIFASGTAAVISPIGWLNVMGTDVQVADGTVGPVAQKLYDTLYGMQTGTVADDMGWTYRLL
;
A
#
# COMPACT_ATOMS: atom_id res chain seq x y z
N MET A 1 -3.10 -4.58 -28.08
CA MET A 1 -2.56 -3.44 -28.86
C MET A 1 -1.24 -3.02 -28.23
N GLU A 2 -0.26 -2.65 -29.03
CA GLU A 2 0.98 -2.09 -28.48
C GLU A 2 0.76 -0.58 -28.26
N TYR A 3 0.78 -0.15 -26.99
CA TYR A 3 0.67 1.26 -26.64
C TYR A 3 2.02 1.92 -26.74
N ASN A 4 2.12 2.99 -27.53
CA ASN A 4 3.32 3.80 -27.64
C ASN A 4 3.01 5.23 -27.20
N PHE A 5 3.61 5.65 -26.09
CA PHE A 5 3.39 6.97 -25.51
C PHE A 5 4.54 7.91 -25.86
N PRO A 6 4.27 9.14 -26.29
CA PRO A 6 5.31 10.16 -26.47
C PRO A 6 6.01 10.43 -25.13
N VAL A 7 7.33 10.59 -25.19
CA VAL A 7 8.18 10.91 -24.04
C VAL A 7 8.78 12.29 -24.25
N ILE A 8 8.34 13.25 -23.46
CA ILE A 8 8.87 14.61 -23.43
C ILE A 8 9.89 14.67 -22.29
N ARG A 9 11.18 14.73 -22.63
CA ARG A 9 12.26 14.76 -21.64
C ARG A 9 12.35 16.12 -20.95
N THR A 10 12.64 16.10 -19.64
CA THR A 10 12.96 17.34 -18.93
C THR A 10 14.27 17.95 -19.44
N THR A 11 14.30 19.28 -19.51
CA THR A 11 15.53 20.06 -19.78
C THR A 11 16.25 20.45 -18.48
N HIS A 12 15.63 20.17 -17.33
CA HIS A 12 16.14 20.51 -16.00
C HIS A 12 16.09 19.28 -15.07
N PRO A 13 16.99 18.27 -15.28
CA PRO A 13 16.99 17.08 -14.44
C PRO A 13 17.29 17.42 -12.99
N LYS A 14 16.59 16.77 -12.07
CA LYS A 14 16.76 16.94 -10.63
C LYS A 14 18.03 16.23 -10.15
N PRO A 15 18.69 16.72 -9.10
CA PRO A 15 19.79 15.99 -8.50
C PRO A 15 19.28 14.68 -7.87
N ARG A 16 19.90 13.57 -8.25
CA ARG A 16 19.61 12.27 -7.64
C ARG A 16 20.19 12.20 -6.23
N PRO A 17 19.51 11.50 -5.27
CA PRO A 17 20.06 11.29 -3.93
C PRO A 17 21.43 10.60 -4.01
N ALA A 18 22.43 11.17 -3.37
CA ALA A 18 23.80 10.63 -3.37
C ALA A 18 23.94 9.37 -2.48
N ASP A 19 23.07 9.20 -1.49
CA ASP A 19 23.07 8.09 -0.54
C ASP A 19 21.70 7.40 -0.53
N GLU A 20 21.62 6.28 -1.24
CA GLU A 20 20.38 5.48 -1.36
C GLU A 20 19.94 4.86 -0.01
N THR A 21 20.83 4.75 0.97
CA THR A 21 20.47 4.23 2.30
C THR A 21 19.63 5.21 3.13
N LYS A 22 19.60 6.49 2.74
CA LYS A 22 18.89 7.58 3.43
C LYS A 22 17.66 8.11 2.67
N LEU A 23 17.16 7.39 1.69
CA LEU A 23 16.03 7.83 0.88
C LEU A 23 14.78 8.15 1.71
N GLY A 24 14.50 7.37 2.77
CA GLY A 24 13.23 7.45 3.47
C GLY A 24 12.06 7.06 2.57
N PHE A 25 10.83 7.48 2.92
CA PHE A 25 9.64 7.16 2.12
C PHE A 25 9.04 8.44 1.53
N ALA A 26 8.86 8.48 0.20
CA ALA A 26 8.23 9.57 -0.57
C ALA A 26 8.84 10.98 -0.32
N LYS A 27 10.15 11.07 -0.13
CA LYS A 27 10.87 12.35 0.05
C LYS A 27 11.42 12.92 -1.27
N TYR A 28 11.70 12.05 -2.21
CA TYR A 28 12.26 12.39 -3.51
C TYR A 28 11.30 11.97 -4.61
N PHE A 29 11.23 12.74 -5.67
CA PHE A 29 10.43 12.41 -6.85
C PHE A 29 11.30 12.50 -8.08
N THR A 30 11.07 11.58 -9.04
CA THR A 30 11.86 11.46 -10.26
C THR A 30 11.65 12.64 -11.23
N ASP A 31 12.33 12.62 -12.36
CA ASP A 31 12.29 13.67 -13.35
C ASP A 31 11.00 13.71 -14.15
N HIS A 32 10.35 12.57 -14.33
CA HIS A 32 9.17 12.46 -15.17
C HIS A 32 7.96 11.89 -14.42
N MET A 33 6.79 12.11 -15.00
CA MET A 33 5.52 11.50 -14.61
C MET A 33 4.76 11.08 -15.87
N PHE A 34 3.84 10.11 -15.72
CA PHE A 34 2.88 9.80 -16.76
C PHE A 34 1.60 10.58 -16.54
N GLY A 35 0.97 11.03 -17.61
CA GLY A 35 -0.34 11.66 -17.61
C GLY A 35 -1.18 11.17 -18.78
N MET A 36 -2.49 11.03 -18.55
CA MET A 36 -3.49 10.66 -19.56
C MET A 36 -4.83 11.23 -19.16
N ASP A 37 -5.60 11.67 -20.11
CA ASP A 37 -6.89 12.31 -19.93
C ASP A 37 -8.02 11.33 -20.30
N TYR A 38 -9.21 11.56 -19.73
CA TYR A 38 -10.45 10.86 -20.08
C TYR A 38 -11.57 11.87 -20.27
N ASP A 39 -12.28 11.75 -21.37
CA ASP A 39 -13.51 12.49 -21.63
C ASP A 39 -14.67 11.52 -21.91
N GLU A 40 -15.85 11.83 -21.36
CA GLU A 40 -17.07 11.04 -21.63
C GLU A 40 -17.35 11.01 -23.13
N GLY A 41 -17.51 9.80 -23.70
CA GLY A 41 -17.74 9.61 -25.14
C GLY A 41 -16.47 9.44 -25.97
N GLN A 42 -15.29 9.88 -25.51
CA GLN A 42 -14.00 9.66 -26.17
C GLN A 42 -13.21 8.50 -25.53
N GLY A 43 -13.34 8.33 -24.21
CA GLY A 43 -12.55 7.37 -23.44
C GLY A 43 -11.18 7.94 -23.04
N TRP A 44 -10.24 7.05 -22.69
CA TRP A 44 -8.87 7.41 -22.32
C TRP A 44 -8.04 7.80 -23.54
N HIS A 45 -7.40 8.98 -23.49
CA HIS A 45 -6.65 9.53 -24.61
C HIS A 45 -5.45 10.38 -24.14
N ASP A 46 -4.59 10.78 -25.08
CA ASP A 46 -3.43 11.67 -24.87
C ASP A 46 -2.44 11.17 -23.80
N GLY A 47 -2.26 9.86 -23.70
CA GLY A 47 -1.28 9.25 -22.81
C GLY A 47 0.14 9.67 -23.16
N ARG A 48 0.90 10.18 -22.17
CA ARG A 48 2.24 10.71 -22.38
C ARG A 48 3.11 10.67 -21.13
N VAL A 49 4.41 10.57 -21.32
CA VAL A 49 5.40 10.80 -20.25
C VAL A 49 5.90 12.24 -20.39
N VAL A 50 5.82 13.01 -19.32
CA VAL A 50 6.16 14.43 -19.28
C VAL A 50 7.05 14.75 -18.07
N PRO A 51 7.75 15.92 -18.04
CA PRO A 51 8.46 16.36 -16.84
C PRO A 51 7.55 16.35 -15.60
N HIS A 52 8.11 15.93 -14.45
CA HIS A 52 7.40 15.98 -13.17
C HIS A 52 7.40 17.43 -12.64
N GLU A 53 6.37 18.16 -13.00
CA GLU A 53 6.16 19.56 -12.66
C GLU A 53 4.74 19.75 -12.07
N PRO A 54 4.49 20.85 -11.36
CA PRO A 54 3.14 21.23 -10.97
C PRO A 54 2.24 21.36 -12.20
N PHE A 55 1.01 20.85 -12.10
CA PHE A 55 -0.02 21.05 -13.13
C PHE A 55 -1.14 21.95 -12.59
N LEU A 56 -1.80 22.62 -13.48
CA LEU A 56 -2.93 23.49 -13.14
C LEU A 56 -4.17 22.63 -12.87
N ILE A 57 -4.90 22.99 -11.84
CA ILE A 57 -6.21 22.44 -11.51
C ILE A 57 -7.18 23.60 -11.26
N GLU A 58 -8.37 23.53 -11.86
CA GLU A 58 -9.41 24.54 -11.65
C GLU A 58 -9.92 24.47 -10.19
N PRO A 59 -10.01 25.59 -9.44
CA PRO A 59 -10.44 25.57 -8.05
C PRO A 59 -11.80 24.91 -7.81
N ALA A 60 -12.70 24.93 -8.80
CA ALA A 60 -14.01 24.26 -8.74
C ALA A 60 -13.97 22.81 -9.22
N SER A 61 -12.79 22.21 -9.46
CA SER A 61 -12.67 20.79 -9.80
C SER A 61 -13.23 19.93 -8.67
N CYS A 62 -14.10 18.97 -9.02
CA CYS A 62 -14.86 18.17 -8.06
C CYS A 62 -13.98 17.34 -7.11
N VAL A 63 -12.77 16.95 -7.51
CA VAL A 63 -11.84 16.23 -6.64
C VAL A 63 -11.45 17.04 -5.40
N LEU A 64 -11.33 18.37 -5.52
CA LEU A 64 -10.97 19.26 -4.41
C LEU A 64 -12.09 19.37 -3.35
N HIS A 65 -13.33 19.10 -3.74
CA HIS A 65 -14.51 19.26 -2.89
C HIS A 65 -15.08 17.93 -2.41
N TYR A 66 -15.09 16.90 -3.27
CA TYR A 66 -15.77 15.61 -3.00
C TYR A 66 -14.84 14.43 -3.01
N ALA A 67 -13.53 14.65 -3.25
CA ALA A 67 -12.51 13.63 -3.24
C ALA A 67 -12.85 12.41 -4.14
N GLN A 68 -13.50 12.63 -5.29
CA GLN A 68 -13.71 11.57 -6.27
C GLN A 68 -12.39 11.18 -6.92
N MET A 69 -11.67 10.30 -6.23
CA MET A 69 -10.35 9.86 -6.65
C MET A 69 -10.04 8.45 -6.12
N MET A 70 -9.14 7.80 -6.82
CA MET A 70 -8.53 6.55 -6.38
C MET A 70 -7.02 6.61 -6.53
N PHE A 71 -6.31 5.74 -5.81
CA PHE A 71 -4.88 5.58 -6.03
C PHE A 71 -4.46 4.12 -5.85
N GLU A 72 -3.32 3.79 -6.42
CA GLU A 72 -2.64 2.53 -6.21
C GLU A 72 -1.23 2.73 -5.66
N GLY A 73 -0.63 1.67 -5.20
CA GLY A 73 0.76 1.67 -4.75
C GLY A 73 1.41 0.33 -5.08
N MET A 74 2.51 0.39 -5.79
CA MET A 74 3.34 -0.74 -6.13
C MET A 74 4.81 -0.34 -6.08
N LYS A 75 5.71 -1.30 -6.19
CA LYS A 75 7.15 -1.05 -6.20
C LYS A 75 7.81 -1.76 -7.37
N ALA A 76 8.78 -1.09 -7.98
CA ALA A 76 9.72 -1.72 -8.90
C ALA A 76 11.06 -1.91 -8.20
N TYR A 77 11.68 -3.05 -8.45
CA TYR A 77 12.93 -3.47 -7.83
C TYR A 77 13.97 -3.78 -8.90
N CYS A 78 15.21 -3.36 -8.66
CA CYS A 78 16.34 -3.87 -9.41
C CYS A 78 16.56 -5.35 -9.07
N THR A 79 16.84 -6.17 -10.09
CA THR A 79 17.20 -7.57 -9.91
C THR A 79 18.71 -7.77 -10.08
N PRO A 80 19.29 -8.87 -9.55
CA PRO A 80 20.73 -9.12 -9.62
C PRO A 80 21.31 -9.15 -11.04
N ASP A 81 20.49 -9.45 -12.05
CA ASP A 81 20.86 -9.44 -13.48
C ASP A 81 20.74 -8.06 -14.15
N GLY A 82 20.47 -7.00 -13.35
CA GLY A 82 20.36 -5.62 -13.83
C GLY A 82 19.00 -5.27 -14.46
N GLY A 83 18.03 -6.14 -14.34
CA GLY A 83 16.68 -5.87 -14.81
C GLY A 83 15.80 -5.16 -13.76
N VAL A 84 14.57 -4.94 -14.13
CA VAL A 84 13.57 -4.29 -13.27
C VAL A 84 12.30 -5.13 -13.27
N GLN A 85 11.78 -5.44 -12.09
CA GLN A 85 10.54 -6.19 -11.94
C GLN A 85 9.59 -5.55 -10.95
N ILE A 86 8.31 -5.85 -11.10
CA ILE A 86 7.22 -5.45 -10.21
C ILE A 86 6.51 -6.70 -9.68
N PHE A 87 5.80 -6.55 -8.56
CA PHE A 87 5.20 -7.67 -7.85
C PHE A 87 3.68 -7.67 -7.99
N ARG A 88 3.10 -8.72 -8.58
CA ARG A 88 1.65 -8.98 -8.74
C ARG A 88 0.86 -7.80 -9.29
N PRO A 89 1.26 -7.20 -10.41
CA PRO A 89 0.55 -6.05 -10.98
C PRO A 89 -0.89 -6.38 -11.41
N ASP A 90 -1.16 -7.64 -11.76
CA ASP A 90 -2.51 -8.15 -12.07
C ASP A 90 -3.48 -7.93 -10.91
N MET A 91 -3.02 -8.05 -9.67
CA MET A 91 -3.83 -7.81 -8.48
C MET A 91 -4.07 -6.32 -8.23
N ASN A 92 -3.10 -5.45 -8.58
CA ASN A 92 -3.32 -4.00 -8.57
C ASN A 92 -4.38 -3.61 -9.59
N ILE A 93 -4.33 -4.16 -10.81
CA ILE A 93 -5.34 -3.92 -11.87
C ILE A 93 -6.73 -4.33 -11.39
N LYS A 94 -6.87 -5.54 -10.84
CA LYS A 94 -8.16 -6.04 -10.31
C LYS A 94 -8.70 -5.18 -9.17
N ARG A 95 -7.81 -4.68 -8.29
CA ARG A 95 -8.21 -3.81 -7.18
C ARG A 95 -8.57 -2.41 -7.64
N MET A 96 -7.84 -1.87 -8.61
CA MET A 96 -8.16 -0.61 -9.27
C MET A 96 -9.54 -0.67 -9.93
N ALA A 97 -9.85 -1.72 -10.69
CA ALA A 97 -11.16 -1.89 -11.32
C ALA A 97 -12.31 -1.86 -10.30
N ARG A 98 -12.17 -2.61 -9.17
CA ARG A 98 -13.18 -2.58 -8.09
C ARG A 98 -13.28 -1.21 -7.41
N THR A 99 -12.17 -0.50 -7.24
CA THR A 99 -12.19 0.84 -6.68
C THR A 99 -12.85 1.83 -7.64
N ASN A 100 -12.55 1.74 -8.93
CA ASN A 100 -13.16 2.57 -9.97
C ASN A 100 -14.67 2.36 -10.01
N GLU A 101 -15.12 1.11 -10.04
CA GLU A 101 -16.55 0.78 -9.96
C GLU A 101 -17.22 1.43 -8.76
N ARG A 102 -16.64 1.30 -7.55
CA ARG A 102 -17.20 1.89 -6.33
C ARG A 102 -17.28 3.41 -6.35
N MET A 103 -16.34 4.06 -7.04
CA MET A 103 -16.22 5.52 -7.11
C MET A 103 -16.86 6.11 -8.37
N CYS A 104 -17.51 5.29 -9.21
CA CYS A 104 -18.04 5.69 -10.51
C CYS A 104 -16.97 6.34 -11.41
N ILE A 105 -15.73 5.85 -11.31
CA ILE A 105 -14.61 6.24 -12.18
C ILE A 105 -14.61 5.30 -13.39
N PRO A 106 -14.36 5.77 -14.61
CA PRO A 106 -14.26 4.92 -15.79
C PRO A 106 -13.24 3.81 -15.63
N GLU A 107 -13.52 2.64 -16.20
CA GLU A 107 -12.57 1.54 -16.24
C GLU A 107 -11.31 1.96 -17.01
N LEU A 108 -10.15 1.65 -16.43
CA LEU A 108 -8.85 1.77 -17.10
C LEU A 108 -8.38 0.37 -17.48
N PRO A 109 -8.24 0.04 -18.79
CA PRO A 109 -7.79 -1.29 -19.23
C PRO A 109 -6.45 -1.68 -18.62
N GLY A 110 -6.33 -2.93 -18.19
CA GLY A 110 -5.15 -3.40 -17.47
C GLY A 110 -3.87 -3.40 -18.31
N ASP A 111 -3.97 -3.69 -19.60
CA ASP A 111 -2.85 -3.62 -20.55
C ASP A 111 -2.39 -2.18 -20.78
N LEU A 112 -3.31 -1.22 -20.85
CA LEU A 112 -3.03 0.21 -20.93
C LEU A 112 -2.33 0.70 -19.64
N PHE A 113 -2.82 0.26 -18.48
CA PHE A 113 -2.19 0.56 -17.19
C PHE A 113 -0.74 0.06 -17.11
N LEU A 114 -0.50 -1.20 -17.51
CA LEU A 114 0.86 -1.77 -17.50
C LEU A 114 1.79 -1.07 -18.49
N ALA A 115 1.29 -0.71 -19.68
CA ALA A 115 2.06 0.04 -20.66
C ALA A 115 2.44 1.43 -20.13
N ALA A 116 1.55 2.13 -19.43
CA ALA A 116 1.82 3.41 -18.81
C ALA A 116 2.89 3.29 -17.70
N VAL A 117 2.77 2.27 -16.83
CA VAL A 117 3.78 1.97 -15.80
C VAL A 117 5.15 1.71 -16.43
N LYS A 118 5.20 0.88 -17.47
CA LYS A 118 6.44 0.58 -18.18
C LYS A 118 7.06 1.84 -18.76
N ALA A 119 6.28 2.65 -19.46
CA ALA A 119 6.78 3.86 -20.13
C ALA A 119 7.44 4.86 -19.17
N VAL A 120 6.81 5.12 -18.01
CA VAL A 120 7.37 6.08 -17.02
C VAL A 120 8.58 5.48 -16.28
N ILE A 121 8.59 4.18 -15.99
CA ILE A 121 9.73 3.49 -15.37
C ILE A 121 10.93 3.47 -16.33
N GLU A 122 10.71 3.22 -17.61
CA GLU A 122 11.76 3.25 -18.62
C GLU A 122 12.33 4.66 -18.81
N ALA A 123 11.47 5.68 -18.75
CA ALA A 123 11.90 7.07 -18.84
C ALA A 123 12.84 7.49 -17.70
N ASP A 124 12.58 7.00 -16.48
CA ASP A 124 13.34 7.31 -15.27
C ASP A 124 14.13 6.09 -14.73
N ARG A 125 14.56 5.19 -15.60
CA ARG A 125 15.30 3.99 -15.22
C ARG A 125 16.49 4.28 -14.30
N ASP A 126 17.21 5.35 -14.57
CA ASP A 126 18.40 5.75 -13.81
C ASP A 126 18.09 6.22 -12.38
N TRP A 127 16.81 6.44 -12.05
CA TRP A 127 16.36 6.80 -10.71
C TRP A 127 16.02 5.59 -9.84
N ILE A 128 15.99 4.37 -10.42
CA ILE A 128 15.64 3.17 -9.69
C ILE A 128 16.79 2.81 -8.76
N PRO A 129 16.60 2.84 -7.44
CA PRO A 129 17.68 2.56 -6.50
C PRO A 129 18.02 1.06 -6.50
N SER A 130 19.29 0.76 -6.24
CA SER A 130 19.82 -0.61 -6.23
C SER A 130 20.34 -1.06 -4.87
N ALA A 131 20.49 -0.16 -3.92
CA ALA A 131 20.95 -0.51 -2.57
C ALA A 131 19.97 -1.46 -1.86
N PRO A 132 20.43 -2.40 -1.02
CA PRO A 132 19.58 -3.27 -0.24
C PRO A 132 18.53 -2.49 0.57
N GLY A 133 17.29 -2.99 0.59
CA GLY A 133 16.18 -2.33 1.29
C GLY A 133 15.52 -1.19 0.52
N THR A 134 15.99 -0.87 -0.69
CA THR A 134 15.44 0.20 -1.52
C THR A 134 14.54 -0.31 -2.64
N ALA A 135 13.72 0.57 -3.19
CA ALA A 135 12.86 0.28 -4.34
C ALA A 135 12.37 1.59 -4.98
N MET A 136 11.90 1.54 -6.21
CA MET A 136 11.13 2.61 -6.81
C MET A 136 9.66 2.46 -6.44
N TYR A 137 9.12 3.37 -5.65
CA TYR A 137 7.69 3.42 -5.36
C TYR A 137 6.94 4.04 -6.54
N ILE A 138 5.92 3.35 -7.01
CA ILE A 138 5.07 3.75 -8.13
C ILE A 138 3.71 4.14 -7.55
N ARG A 139 3.24 5.36 -7.79
CA ARG A 139 1.97 5.90 -7.36
C ARG A 139 1.06 6.23 -8.56
N PRO A 140 0.30 5.26 -9.07
CA PRO A 140 -0.81 5.54 -9.99
C PRO A 140 -1.99 6.15 -9.22
N PHE A 141 -2.67 7.12 -9.83
CA PHE A 141 -3.90 7.68 -9.27
C PHE A 141 -4.80 8.24 -10.38
N ILE A 142 -6.11 8.21 -10.14
CA ILE A 142 -7.13 8.77 -11.01
C ILE A 142 -7.97 9.72 -10.19
N PHE A 143 -8.32 10.87 -10.75
CA PHE A 143 -9.22 11.80 -10.10
C PHE A 143 -10.15 12.49 -11.09
N GLY A 144 -11.36 12.84 -10.63
CA GLY A 144 -12.32 13.62 -11.41
C GLY A 144 -11.89 15.07 -11.50
N ASP A 145 -11.79 15.56 -12.72
CA ASP A 145 -11.38 16.94 -13.04
C ASP A 145 -12.55 17.79 -13.56
N GLU A 146 -13.77 17.33 -13.33
CA GLU A 146 -14.99 18.09 -13.68
C GLU A 146 -15.07 19.37 -12.88
N VAL A 147 -15.29 20.50 -13.59
CA VAL A 147 -15.49 21.82 -12.98
C VAL A 147 -16.97 21.96 -12.58
N SER A 148 -17.29 21.47 -11.39
CA SER A 148 -18.67 21.44 -10.90
C SER A 148 -18.75 21.22 -9.39
N PHE A 149 -19.74 21.85 -8.75
CA PHE A 149 -20.15 21.55 -7.36
C PHE A 149 -21.30 20.54 -7.30
N SER A 150 -21.66 19.90 -8.40
CA SER A 150 -22.64 18.81 -8.39
C SER A 150 -22.01 17.55 -7.80
N VAL A 151 -22.75 16.88 -6.89
CA VAL A 151 -22.33 15.59 -6.31
C VAL A 151 -22.76 14.47 -7.26
N LEU A 152 -22.17 14.45 -8.44
CA LEU A 152 -22.37 13.47 -9.50
C LEU A 152 -21.01 12.93 -9.96
N PRO A 153 -20.95 11.74 -10.57
CA PRO A 153 -19.73 11.27 -11.20
C PRO A 153 -19.22 12.29 -12.24
N ALA A 154 -17.94 12.56 -12.21
CA ALA A 154 -17.31 13.43 -13.20
C ALA A 154 -17.39 12.83 -14.60
N LYS A 155 -17.32 13.70 -15.62
CA LYS A 155 -17.23 13.33 -17.03
C LYS A 155 -15.82 13.43 -17.59
N HIS A 156 -14.97 14.12 -16.84
CA HIS A 156 -13.57 14.34 -17.16
C HIS A 156 -12.70 13.80 -16.02
N TYR A 157 -11.67 13.00 -16.36
CA TYR A 157 -10.72 12.44 -15.38
C TYR A 157 -9.30 12.58 -15.89
N LYS A 158 -8.38 12.60 -14.92
CA LYS A 158 -6.94 12.48 -15.19
C LYS A 158 -6.42 11.20 -14.54
N PHE A 159 -5.70 10.42 -15.33
CA PHE A 159 -4.88 9.32 -14.82
C PHE A 159 -3.42 9.75 -14.81
N MET A 160 -2.77 9.59 -13.68
CA MET A 160 -1.37 10.00 -13.50
C MET A 160 -0.57 8.91 -12.78
N ILE A 161 0.73 8.85 -13.09
CA ILE A 161 1.69 8.02 -12.35
C ILE A 161 2.88 8.87 -11.98
N ILE A 162 3.20 8.94 -10.69
CA ILE A 162 4.42 9.56 -10.17
C ILE A 162 5.31 8.51 -9.52
N LEU A 163 6.63 8.75 -9.56
CA LEU A 163 7.65 7.83 -9.07
C LEU A 163 8.45 8.45 -7.94
N SER A 164 8.79 7.62 -6.94
CA SER A 164 9.60 8.05 -5.80
C SER A 164 10.59 6.95 -5.40
N PRO A 165 11.91 7.15 -5.50
CA PRO A 165 12.87 6.23 -4.92
C PRO A 165 12.69 6.20 -3.39
N THR A 166 12.58 5.00 -2.82
CA THR A 166 12.28 4.82 -1.39
C THR A 166 13.23 3.82 -0.75
N GLY A 167 13.57 4.09 0.51
CA GLY A 167 14.23 3.14 1.39
C GLY A 167 13.23 2.25 2.14
N SER A 168 13.72 1.48 3.10
CA SER A 168 12.90 0.66 3.98
C SER A 168 11.98 1.53 4.85
N TYR A 169 10.72 1.14 4.96
CA TYR A 169 9.71 1.90 5.71
C TYR A 169 9.88 1.76 7.25
N TYR A 170 10.38 0.62 7.71
CA TYR A 170 10.58 0.28 9.12
C TYR A 170 11.94 -0.42 9.35
N ALA A 171 13.01 0.10 8.75
CA ALA A 171 14.32 -0.47 9.00
C ALA A 171 14.76 -0.23 10.44
N ALA A 172 15.32 -1.23 11.08
CA ALA A 172 16.22 -1.05 12.20
C ALA A 172 17.49 -0.32 11.74
N ASN A 173 18.26 0.25 12.68
CA ASN A 173 19.50 0.97 12.36
C ASN A 173 20.55 0.09 11.65
N ASP A 174 20.42 -1.24 11.74
CA ASP A 174 21.25 -2.25 11.08
C ASP A 174 20.66 -2.80 9.76
N GLY A 175 19.52 -2.24 9.30
CA GLY A 175 18.83 -2.66 8.08
C GLY A 175 17.90 -3.87 8.21
N GLY A 176 17.80 -4.48 9.41
CA GLY A 176 16.88 -5.57 9.72
C GLY A 176 15.45 -5.12 10.00
N LEU A 177 14.55 -6.08 10.30
CA LEU A 177 13.22 -5.78 10.79
C LEU A 177 13.29 -5.31 12.25
N ALA A 178 12.46 -4.33 12.60
CA ALA A 178 12.27 -3.86 13.97
C ALA A 178 10.80 -3.95 14.35
N THR A 179 10.53 -4.22 15.63
CA THR A 179 9.18 -4.16 16.16
C THR A 179 8.75 -2.73 16.44
N THR A 180 7.45 -2.48 16.42
CA THR A 180 6.87 -1.18 16.73
C THR A 180 5.76 -1.29 17.77
N ARG A 181 5.35 -0.15 18.31
CA ARG A 181 4.22 -0.01 19.24
C ARG A 181 3.01 0.54 18.50
N ILE A 182 1.85 -0.01 18.78
CA ILE A 182 0.59 0.32 18.12
C ILE A 182 -0.48 0.64 19.19
N TYR A 183 -1.21 1.73 18.99
CA TYR A 183 -2.34 2.11 19.84
C TYR A 183 -3.63 1.42 19.36
N VAL A 184 -4.36 0.78 20.24
CA VAL A 184 -5.69 0.22 19.92
C VAL A 184 -6.70 1.36 19.93
N GLN A 185 -7.29 1.64 18.77
CA GLN A 185 -8.17 2.77 18.57
C GLN A 185 -9.60 2.44 19.07
N ASP A 186 -10.05 3.13 20.10
CA ASP A 186 -11.33 2.93 20.78
C ASP A 186 -12.39 4.00 20.47
N LYS A 187 -11.98 5.08 19.77
CA LYS A 187 -12.85 6.25 19.53
C LYS A 187 -13.21 6.45 18.07
N TYR A 188 -12.21 6.32 17.18
CA TYR A 188 -12.38 6.54 15.74
C TYR A 188 -12.38 5.22 15.01
N ILE A 189 -13.08 5.19 13.89
CA ILE A 189 -13.13 4.02 12.98
C ILE A 189 -12.42 4.35 11.67
N ARG A 190 -11.88 3.33 11.02
CA ARG A 190 -11.31 3.44 9.68
C ARG A 190 -12.38 3.41 8.60
N ALA A 191 -13.34 2.50 8.74
CA ALA A 191 -14.39 2.24 7.76
C ALA A 191 -15.62 1.63 8.45
N ALA A 192 -16.78 1.72 7.79
CA ALA A 192 -18.00 1.08 8.21
C ALA A 192 -18.55 0.18 7.08
N HIS A 193 -19.39 -0.79 7.45
CA HIS A 193 -20.09 -1.64 6.48
C HIS A 193 -20.90 -0.80 5.49
N GLY A 194 -20.81 -1.12 4.19
CA GLY A 194 -21.44 -0.34 3.12
C GLY A 194 -20.67 0.93 2.72
N GLY A 195 -19.60 1.28 3.45
CA GLY A 195 -18.70 2.38 3.13
C GLY A 195 -17.69 2.06 2.02
N THR A 196 -16.56 2.74 2.04
CA THR A 196 -15.48 2.62 1.03
C THR A 196 -14.26 1.85 1.53
N GLY A 197 -14.36 1.13 2.65
CA GLY A 197 -13.22 0.48 3.31
C GLY A 197 -12.41 -0.46 2.41
N TYR A 198 -13.09 -1.20 1.53
CA TYR A 198 -12.47 -2.12 0.58
C TYR A 198 -11.91 -1.45 -0.68
N ALA A 199 -12.24 -0.18 -0.89
CA ALA A 199 -11.79 0.62 -2.02
C ALA A 199 -10.54 1.45 -1.66
N LYS A 200 -9.64 1.66 -2.61
CA LYS A 200 -8.40 2.40 -2.36
C LYS A 200 -8.56 3.88 -2.72
N VAL A 201 -9.26 4.61 -1.83
CA VAL A 201 -9.66 6.02 -2.04
C VAL A 201 -9.07 6.95 -0.98
N GLY A 202 -8.77 8.19 -1.35
CA GLY A 202 -8.13 9.18 -0.47
C GLY A 202 -8.89 9.45 0.83
N GLY A 203 -10.22 9.43 0.79
CA GLY A 203 -11.07 9.66 1.95
C GLY A 203 -10.83 8.70 3.12
N ASN A 204 -10.55 7.41 2.84
CA ASN A 204 -10.23 6.43 3.88
C ASN A 204 -8.94 6.76 4.64
N TYR A 205 -8.02 7.50 4.01
CA TYR A 205 -6.73 7.87 4.60
C TYR A 205 -6.82 9.20 5.36
N GLY A 206 -7.49 10.19 4.77
CA GLY A 206 -7.71 11.47 5.42
C GLY A 206 -8.47 11.35 6.74
N GLY A 207 -9.50 10.49 6.78
CA GLY A 207 -10.28 10.22 7.99
C GLY A 207 -9.48 9.62 9.15
N GLY A 208 -8.36 8.94 8.86
CA GLY A 208 -7.51 8.30 9.87
C GLY A 208 -6.48 9.21 10.54
N MET A 209 -6.22 10.41 10.00
CA MET A 209 -5.11 11.27 10.45
C MET A 209 -5.21 11.66 11.92
N ARG A 210 -6.42 11.92 12.42
CA ARG A 210 -6.60 12.29 13.84
C ARG A 210 -6.25 11.15 14.77
N ALA A 211 -6.63 9.93 14.43
CA ALA A 211 -6.30 8.74 15.22
C ALA A 211 -4.79 8.51 15.30
N SER A 212 -4.07 8.65 14.18
CA SER A 212 -2.60 8.54 14.16
C SER A 212 -1.93 9.62 15.01
N GLN A 213 -2.44 10.85 15.01
CA GLN A 213 -1.94 11.92 15.89
C GLN A 213 -2.19 11.61 17.37
N ASP A 214 -3.34 11.03 17.70
CA ASP A 214 -3.64 10.66 19.09
C ASP A 214 -2.77 9.48 19.56
N ALA A 215 -2.43 8.52 18.69
CA ALA A 215 -1.53 7.41 19.00
C ALA A 215 -0.12 7.88 19.44
N MET A 216 0.38 8.97 18.87
CA MET A 216 1.69 9.54 19.24
C MET A 216 1.76 9.95 20.71
N LYS A 217 0.63 10.33 21.35
CA LYS A 217 0.56 10.68 22.77
C LYS A 217 0.86 9.49 23.68
N TYR A 218 0.70 8.27 23.17
CA TYR A 218 1.01 7.01 23.85
C TYR A 218 2.34 6.40 23.39
N ASN A 219 3.18 7.18 22.71
CA ASN A 219 4.42 6.70 22.11
C ASN A 219 4.20 5.51 21.17
N CYS A 220 3.07 5.51 20.45
CA CYS A 220 2.71 4.53 19.43
C CYS A 220 2.88 5.13 18.04
N LYS A 221 3.35 4.32 17.10
CA LYS A 221 3.66 4.76 15.73
C LYS A 221 2.41 4.85 14.86
N ASP A 222 1.43 4.01 15.14
CA ASP A 222 0.18 3.92 14.37
C ASP A 222 -0.93 3.31 15.25
N VAL A 223 -2.08 3.02 14.66
CA VAL A 223 -3.26 2.50 15.33
C VAL A 223 -3.63 1.10 14.86
N LEU A 224 -4.16 0.27 15.75
CA LEU A 224 -4.96 -0.91 15.43
C LEU A 224 -6.42 -0.49 15.40
N TRP A 225 -7.03 -0.58 14.24
CA TRP A 225 -8.43 -0.27 14.04
C TRP A 225 -9.31 -1.40 14.52
N LEU A 226 -10.40 -1.01 15.18
CA LEU A 226 -11.49 -1.92 15.55
C LEU A 226 -12.71 -1.66 14.65
N ASP A 227 -13.58 -2.64 14.56
CA ASP A 227 -14.81 -2.57 13.78
C ASP A 227 -15.73 -1.42 14.23
N ALA A 228 -16.47 -0.86 13.28
CA ALA A 228 -17.30 0.31 13.51
C ALA A 228 -18.56 0.04 14.35
N ALA A 229 -19.03 -1.19 14.44
CA ALA A 229 -20.29 -1.54 15.09
C ALA A 229 -20.15 -1.78 16.59
N GLU A 230 -19.12 -2.52 16.97
CA GLU A 230 -18.95 -2.98 18.36
C GLU A 230 -17.66 -2.44 18.99
N HIS A 231 -16.74 -1.84 18.23
CA HIS A 231 -15.39 -1.44 18.67
C HIS A 231 -14.66 -2.60 19.39
N LYS A 232 -14.78 -3.79 18.86
CA LYS A 232 -14.36 -5.02 19.49
C LYS A 232 -13.45 -5.88 18.62
N TYR A 233 -13.75 -5.99 17.34
CA TYR A 233 -13.05 -6.88 16.43
C TYR A 233 -11.94 -6.13 15.68
N VAL A 234 -10.75 -6.73 15.65
CA VAL A 234 -9.59 -6.13 14.97
C VAL A 234 -9.78 -6.12 13.45
N GLU A 235 -9.38 -5.05 12.80
CA GLU A 235 -9.49 -4.88 11.35
C GLU A 235 -8.12 -4.69 10.71
N GLU A 236 -7.54 -3.51 10.78
CA GLU A 236 -6.27 -3.16 10.14
C GLU A 236 -5.33 -2.43 11.11
N ILE A 237 -4.03 -2.44 10.84
CA ILE A 237 -3.03 -1.64 11.54
C ILE A 237 -2.61 -0.49 10.62
N GLY A 238 -2.95 0.73 11.02
CA GLY A 238 -2.70 1.92 10.21
C GLY A 238 -3.33 1.80 8.82
N THR A 239 -2.50 1.68 7.81
CA THR A 239 -2.89 1.50 6.39
C THR A 239 -2.52 0.12 5.86
N SER A 240 -2.33 -0.87 6.73
CA SER A 240 -1.87 -2.23 6.43
C SER A 240 -2.80 -3.28 7.04
N ASN A 241 -2.88 -4.46 6.41
CA ASN A 241 -3.65 -5.56 6.96
C ASN A 241 -2.95 -6.17 8.18
N ALA A 242 -3.71 -6.58 9.19
CA ALA A 242 -3.23 -7.11 10.46
C ALA A 242 -3.26 -8.65 10.50
N PHE A 243 -2.22 -9.24 11.09
CA PHE A 243 -2.10 -10.69 11.34
C PHE A 243 -1.70 -10.94 12.78
N PHE A 244 -2.30 -11.94 13.39
CA PHE A 244 -2.09 -12.35 14.78
C PHE A 244 -1.78 -13.84 14.83
N ARG A 245 -0.61 -14.21 15.36
CA ARG A 245 -0.27 -15.61 15.63
C ARG A 245 -0.60 -15.93 17.07
N ILE A 246 -1.64 -16.74 17.28
CA ILE A 246 -2.08 -17.21 18.58
C ILE A 246 -1.96 -18.75 18.59
N ALA A 247 -1.14 -19.27 19.47
CA ALA A 247 -0.78 -20.69 19.50
C ALA A 247 -0.26 -21.19 18.13
N ASP A 248 -0.95 -22.13 17.48
CA ASP A 248 -0.59 -22.73 16.19
C ASP A 248 -1.26 -22.06 14.98
N GLU A 249 -2.08 -21.01 15.21
CA GLU A 249 -2.92 -20.38 14.20
C GLU A 249 -2.48 -18.95 13.91
N VAL A 250 -2.41 -18.58 12.61
CA VAL A 250 -2.30 -17.18 12.15
C VAL A 250 -3.68 -16.70 11.74
N ILE A 251 -4.14 -15.62 12.37
CA ILE A 251 -5.50 -15.09 12.21
C ILE A 251 -5.40 -13.73 11.55
N THR A 252 -6.27 -13.47 10.58
CA THR A 252 -6.47 -12.14 9.99
C THR A 252 -7.96 -11.87 9.82
N ALA A 253 -8.34 -10.61 9.80
CA ALA A 253 -9.74 -10.22 9.62
C ALA A 253 -10.29 -10.66 8.26
N PRO A 254 -11.54 -11.16 8.18
CA PRO A 254 -12.17 -11.58 6.92
C PRO A 254 -12.54 -10.36 6.08
N LEU A 255 -12.65 -10.54 4.77
CA LEU A 255 -12.98 -9.46 3.82
C LEU A 255 -14.47 -9.26 3.56
N ASP A 256 -15.32 -10.10 4.11
CA ASP A 256 -16.77 -10.14 3.88
C ASP A 256 -17.52 -8.92 4.39
N SER A 257 -16.96 -8.20 5.36
CA SER A 257 -17.52 -6.96 5.89
C SER A 257 -17.48 -5.78 4.91
N GLY A 258 -16.58 -5.82 3.92
CA GLY A 258 -16.32 -4.69 3.03
C GLY A 258 -15.63 -3.49 3.72
N THR A 259 -15.20 -3.65 4.98
CA THR A 259 -14.49 -2.59 5.73
C THR A 259 -12.97 -2.66 5.55
N ILE A 260 -12.44 -3.79 5.07
CA ILE A 260 -11.00 -4.07 4.98
C ILE A 260 -10.54 -4.01 3.52
N LEU A 261 -9.40 -3.33 3.32
CA LEU A 261 -8.78 -3.31 2.01
C LEU A 261 -8.22 -4.70 1.68
N PRO A 262 -8.60 -5.31 0.52
CA PRO A 262 -8.01 -6.58 0.08
C PRO A 262 -6.55 -6.35 -0.36
N GLY A 263 -5.63 -6.47 0.59
CA GLY A 263 -4.21 -6.23 0.38
C GLY A 263 -3.57 -7.31 -0.49
N ILE A 264 -2.74 -6.90 -1.44
CA ILE A 264 -1.99 -7.83 -2.30
C ILE A 264 -0.96 -8.58 -1.46
N THR A 265 -0.25 -7.88 -0.59
CA THR A 265 0.67 -8.52 0.36
C THR A 265 -0.07 -9.44 1.34
N ARG A 266 -1.28 -9.06 1.81
CA ARG A 266 -2.14 -9.92 2.64
C ARG A 266 -2.43 -11.25 1.96
N ASP A 267 -2.87 -11.21 0.71
CA ASP A 267 -3.17 -12.41 -0.07
C ASP A 267 -1.91 -13.27 -0.27
N SER A 268 -0.76 -12.65 -0.56
CA SER A 268 0.51 -13.35 -0.69
C SER A 268 0.95 -14.01 0.61
N VAL A 269 0.79 -13.34 1.75
CA VAL A 269 1.06 -13.89 3.10
C VAL A 269 0.20 -15.13 3.36
N ILE A 270 -1.11 -15.05 3.11
CA ILE A 270 -2.02 -16.18 3.30
C ILE A 270 -1.60 -17.37 2.44
N GLN A 271 -1.28 -17.15 1.18
CA GLN A 271 -0.86 -18.22 0.26
C GLN A 271 0.47 -18.86 0.69
N LEU A 272 1.47 -18.06 1.10
CA LEU A 272 2.75 -18.59 1.60
C LEU A 272 2.57 -19.39 2.89
N LEU A 273 1.80 -18.89 3.85
CA LEU A 273 1.53 -19.59 5.09
C LEU A 273 0.85 -20.94 4.83
N LYS A 274 -0.17 -20.97 3.97
CA LYS A 274 -0.83 -22.22 3.53
C LYS A 274 0.15 -23.19 2.87
N LYS A 275 1.02 -22.69 1.98
CA LYS A 275 2.06 -23.47 1.32
C LYS A 275 3.06 -24.09 2.32
N TRP A 276 3.35 -23.39 3.40
CA TRP A 276 4.22 -23.88 4.48
C TRP A 276 3.52 -24.77 5.51
N GLY A 277 2.24 -25.09 5.32
CA GLY A 277 1.46 -25.89 6.23
C GLY A 277 1.10 -25.18 7.54
N VAL A 278 1.21 -23.85 7.60
CA VAL A 278 0.78 -23.06 8.75
C VAL A 278 -0.73 -22.87 8.69
N LYS A 279 -1.41 -23.15 9.81
CA LYS A 279 -2.85 -22.93 9.92
C LYS A 279 -3.17 -21.44 9.84
N VAL A 280 -3.98 -21.05 8.85
CA VAL A 280 -4.41 -19.66 8.63
C VAL A 280 -5.93 -19.58 8.63
N SER A 281 -6.46 -18.66 9.42
CA SER A 281 -7.90 -18.39 9.50
C SER A 281 -8.22 -16.93 9.18
N GLU A 282 -9.17 -16.76 8.29
CA GLU A 282 -9.82 -15.49 8.02
C GLU A 282 -11.09 -15.42 8.86
N ARG A 283 -10.98 -14.90 10.09
CA ARG A 283 -12.09 -14.83 11.05
C ARG A 283 -12.04 -13.56 11.87
N LYS A 284 -13.18 -13.21 12.47
CA LYS A 284 -13.23 -12.16 13.49
C LYS A 284 -12.35 -12.56 14.68
N LEU A 285 -11.57 -11.61 15.17
CA LEU A 285 -10.72 -11.72 16.34
C LEU A 285 -11.00 -10.53 17.25
N SER A 286 -11.45 -10.77 18.48
CA SER A 286 -11.71 -9.67 19.41
C SER A 286 -10.43 -9.18 20.07
N ILE A 287 -10.39 -7.89 20.44
CA ILE A 287 -9.25 -7.34 21.18
C ILE A 287 -9.13 -8.02 22.57
N ASP A 288 -10.23 -8.44 23.18
CA ASP A 288 -10.22 -9.20 24.43
C ASP A 288 -9.53 -10.57 24.27
N GLU A 289 -9.77 -11.26 23.13
CA GLU A 289 -9.08 -12.52 22.81
C GLU A 289 -7.57 -12.28 22.67
N VAL A 290 -7.15 -11.19 22.02
CA VAL A 290 -5.72 -10.82 21.90
C VAL A 290 -5.10 -10.55 23.27
N VAL A 291 -5.78 -9.78 24.12
CA VAL A 291 -5.31 -9.48 25.49
C VAL A 291 -5.22 -10.75 26.35
N ALA A 292 -6.22 -11.62 26.25
CA ALA A 292 -6.21 -12.90 26.96
C ALA A 292 -5.06 -13.81 26.49
N ALA A 293 -4.82 -13.86 25.17
CA ALA A 293 -3.72 -14.62 24.59
C ALA A 293 -2.33 -14.09 25.00
N SER A 294 -2.18 -12.77 25.15
CA SER A 294 -0.95 -12.21 25.72
C SER A 294 -0.75 -12.62 27.17
N LYS A 295 -1.80 -12.52 28.00
CA LYS A 295 -1.74 -12.87 29.44
C LYS A 295 -1.42 -14.35 29.69
N ASN A 296 -1.90 -15.26 28.85
CA ASN A 296 -1.65 -16.70 29.00
C ASN A 296 -0.43 -17.21 28.20
N GLY A 297 0.30 -16.32 27.52
CA GLY A 297 1.50 -16.62 26.75
C GLY A 297 1.25 -17.28 25.39
N SER A 298 0.01 -17.38 24.92
CA SER A 298 -0.30 -17.96 23.60
C SER A 298 -0.17 -16.98 22.44
N LEU A 299 -0.14 -15.65 22.69
CA LEU A 299 0.11 -14.65 21.66
C LEU A 299 1.60 -14.64 21.30
N GLN A 300 1.93 -15.13 20.11
CA GLN A 300 3.32 -15.34 19.70
C GLN A 300 3.83 -14.22 18.77
N GLU A 301 3.01 -13.76 17.84
CA GLU A 301 3.39 -12.70 16.91
C GLU A 301 2.18 -11.83 16.55
N ILE A 302 2.43 -10.54 16.34
CA ILE A 302 1.54 -9.65 15.58
C ILE A 302 2.38 -9.00 14.49
N PHE A 303 1.86 -8.94 13.28
CA PHE A 303 2.51 -8.20 12.20
C PHE A 303 1.48 -7.57 11.25
N ALA A 304 1.86 -6.45 10.66
CA ALA A 304 1.13 -5.82 9.59
C ALA A 304 1.73 -6.19 8.24
N SER A 305 0.93 -6.22 7.19
CA SER A 305 1.38 -6.44 5.81
C SER A 305 0.90 -5.35 4.86
N GLY A 306 1.79 -4.87 4.00
CA GLY A 306 1.46 -3.84 3.00
C GLY A 306 2.60 -3.58 2.03
N THR A 307 2.30 -2.90 0.92
CA THR A 307 3.29 -2.62 -0.14
C THR A 307 4.49 -1.80 0.36
N ALA A 308 4.27 -0.84 1.26
CA ALA A 308 5.34 0.06 1.71
C ALA A 308 6.39 -0.69 2.54
N ALA A 309 5.96 -1.49 3.50
CA ALA A 309 6.82 -2.13 4.49
C ALA A 309 7.03 -3.63 4.26
N VAL A 310 6.29 -4.25 3.34
CA VAL A 310 6.18 -5.70 3.13
C VAL A 310 5.58 -6.38 4.37
N ILE A 311 6.38 -6.57 5.42
CA ILE A 311 5.97 -7.08 6.74
C ILE A 311 6.47 -6.10 7.81
N SER A 312 5.63 -5.77 8.78
CA SER A 312 5.97 -4.90 9.91
C SER A 312 5.61 -5.59 11.22
N PRO A 313 6.58 -6.12 11.96
CA PRO A 313 6.34 -6.77 13.24
C PRO A 313 5.90 -5.77 14.31
N ILE A 314 5.01 -6.21 15.20
CA ILE A 314 4.50 -5.43 16.32
C ILE A 314 4.94 -6.08 17.62
N GLY A 315 5.69 -5.35 18.45
CA GLY A 315 6.15 -5.83 19.76
C GLY A 315 5.21 -5.49 20.90
N TRP A 316 4.40 -4.44 20.74
CA TRP A 316 3.54 -3.92 21.80
C TRP A 316 2.23 -3.35 21.25
N LEU A 317 1.14 -3.62 21.97
CA LEU A 317 -0.12 -2.89 21.82
C LEU A 317 -0.33 -2.01 23.07
N ASN A 318 -0.83 -0.79 22.88
CA ASN A 318 -1.36 0.02 23.97
C ASN A 318 -2.89 -0.04 23.91
N VAL A 319 -3.49 -0.71 24.88
CA VAL A 319 -4.95 -0.90 24.99
C VAL A 319 -5.45 0.02 26.10
N MET A 320 -6.11 1.13 25.74
CA MET A 320 -6.67 2.10 26.72
C MET A 320 -5.64 2.54 27.78
N GLY A 321 -4.40 2.81 27.37
CA GLY A 321 -3.32 3.22 28.28
C GLY A 321 -2.58 2.08 28.97
N THR A 322 -2.99 0.82 28.77
CA THR A 322 -2.31 -0.36 29.30
C THR A 322 -1.51 -1.04 28.20
N ASP A 323 -0.23 -1.30 28.46
CA ASP A 323 0.65 -1.98 27.53
C ASP A 323 0.42 -3.49 27.57
N VAL A 324 0.27 -4.07 26.38
CA VAL A 324 0.15 -5.50 26.12
C VAL A 324 1.33 -5.93 25.27
N GLN A 325 2.21 -6.73 25.85
CA GLN A 325 3.40 -7.25 25.18
C GLN A 325 3.04 -8.42 24.26
N VAL A 326 3.67 -8.46 23.10
CA VAL A 326 3.59 -9.57 22.14
C VAL A 326 4.80 -10.46 22.36
N ALA A 327 4.61 -11.66 22.88
CA ALA A 327 5.67 -12.58 23.26
C ALA A 327 6.77 -11.88 24.09
N ASP A 328 8.01 -11.86 23.60
CA ASP A 328 9.16 -11.18 24.23
C ASP A 328 9.38 -9.74 23.69
N GLY A 329 8.53 -9.25 22.79
CA GLY A 329 8.64 -7.93 22.16
C GLY A 329 9.57 -7.88 20.96
N THR A 330 10.17 -9.00 20.55
CA THR A 330 11.10 -9.10 19.41
C THR A 330 10.41 -9.52 18.12
N VAL A 331 11.17 -9.57 17.04
CA VAL A 331 10.66 -10.03 15.72
C VAL A 331 10.44 -11.52 15.76
N GLY A 332 9.22 -11.95 15.48
CA GLY A 332 8.88 -13.35 15.47
C GLY A 332 9.34 -14.09 14.20
N PRO A 333 9.55 -15.42 14.29
CA PRO A 333 10.12 -16.21 13.20
C PRO A 333 9.22 -16.28 11.95
N VAL A 334 7.89 -16.22 12.11
CA VAL A 334 6.97 -16.23 10.96
C VAL A 334 7.03 -14.92 10.21
N ALA A 335 7.01 -13.79 10.93
CA ALA A 335 7.14 -12.46 10.33
C ALA A 335 8.48 -12.31 9.60
N GLN A 336 9.59 -12.77 10.19
CA GLN A 336 10.92 -12.75 9.57
C GLN A 336 10.93 -13.59 8.28
N LYS A 337 10.47 -14.84 8.34
CA LYS A 337 10.44 -15.75 7.19
C LYS A 337 9.58 -15.19 6.04
N LEU A 338 8.43 -14.59 6.37
CA LEU A 338 7.56 -13.94 5.38
C LEU A 338 8.25 -12.77 4.71
N TYR A 339 8.93 -11.93 5.50
CA TYR A 339 9.69 -10.80 4.96
C TYR A 339 10.79 -11.27 4.02
N ASP A 340 11.65 -12.18 4.48
CA ASP A 340 12.79 -12.67 3.68
C ASP A 340 12.31 -13.30 2.36
N THR A 341 11.22 -14.08 2.41
CA THR A 341 10.66 -14.73 1.21
C THR A 341 10.05 -13.71 0.26
N LEU A 342 9.18 -12.83 0.73
CA LEU A 342 8.50 -11.86 -0.12
C LEU A 342 9.48 -10.83 -0.69
N TYR A 343 10.35 -10.27 0.16
CA TYR A 343 11.35 -9.33 -0.28
C TYR A 343 12.37 -9.96 -1.23
N GLY A 344 12.79 -11.20 -0.93
CA GLY A 344 13.68 -11.96 -1.82
C GLY A 344 13.07 -12.23 -3.20
N MET A 345 11.78 -12.61 -3.28
CA MET A 345 11.08 -12.73 -4.55
C MET A 345 10.98 -11.38 -5.28
N GLN A 346 10.63 -10.31 -4.55
CA GLN A 346 10.49 -8.96 -5.10
C GLN A 346 11.79 -8.41 -5.68
N THR A 347 12.94 -8.76 -5.08
CA THR A 347 14.27 -8.34 -5.53
C THR A 347 14.95 -9.37 -6.47
N GLY A 348 14.33 -10.52 -6.70
CA GLY A 348 14.90 -11.59 -7.52
C GLY A 348 16.05 -12.35 -6.86
N THR A 349 16.27 -12.20 -5.55
CA THR A 349 17.29 -12.95 -4.77
C THR A 349 16.77 -14.30 -4.29
N VAL A 350 15.45 -14.50 -4.27
CA VAL A 350 14.77 -15.77 -4.05
C VAL A 350 13.95 -16.09 -5.29
N ALA A 351 13.96 -17.36 -5.71
CA ALA A 351 13.19 -17.81 -6.85
C ALA A 351 11.67 -17.60 -6.61
N ASP A 352 11.00 -17.08 -7.63
CA ASP A 352 9.55 -16.91 -7.62
C ASP A 352 8.87 -18.19 -8.10
N ASP A 353 8.59 -19.09 -7.19
CA ASP A 353 7.88 -20.35 -7.45
C ASP A 353 6.35 -20.20 -7.39
N MET A 354 5.87 -18.96 -7.27
CA MET A 354 4.45 -18.61 -7.24
C MET A 354 4.00 -17.89 -8.51
N GLY A 355 4.93 -17.46 -9.40
CA GLY A 355 4.63 -16.69 -10.60
C GLY A 355 4.09 -15.30 -10.33
N TRP A 356 4.57 -14.64 -9.27
CA TRP A 356 4.09 -13.34 -8.81
C TRP A 356 4.87 -12.14 -9.35
N THR A 357 6.07 -12.37 -9.81
CA THR A 357 6.91 -11.30 -10.35
C THR A 357 6.62 -11.07 -11.83
N TYR A 358 6.65 -9.83 -12.23
CA TYR A 358 6.48 -9.40 -13.61
C TYR A 358 7.70 -8.60 -14.03
N ARG A 359 8.43 -9.12 -15.04
CA ARG A 359 9.59 -8.44 -15.61
C ARG A 359 9.12 -7.23 -16.40
N LEU A 360 9.60 -6.05 -16.05
CA LEU A 360 9.21 -4.80 -16.68
C LEU A 360 10.26 -4.33 -17.70
N LEU A 361 11.56 -4.45 -17.32
CA LEU A 361 12.73 -4.12 -18.15
C LEU A 361 13.80 -5.20 -18.03
#